data_c4c35c2ac3924e00b1730e9d151fa02d
#
_entry.id   c4c35c2ac3924e00b1730e9d151fa02d
#
_cell.length_a   1.000
_cell.length_b   1.000
_cell.length_c   1.000
_cell.angle_alpha   90.00
_cell.angle_beta   90.00
_cell.angle_gamma   90.00
#
_symmetry.space_group_name_H-M   'P 1'
#
loop_
_entity.id
_entity.type
_entity.pdbx_description
1 polymer ?
#
loop_
_entity_poly.entity_id
_entity_poly.type
_entity_poly.pdbx_seq_one_letter_code
_entity_poly.pdbx_strand_id
1 'polypeptide(L)'
;IEGAFIVETPRVLNGLSLATGITPTVSITNVALTTNVATITTAVAHGLGVGQVVAVAAVTATTVNSTAATIVSVPSSTTFTYALTASNISSVADTGTVTFTNNYRAIVAGREALAEAQAADISTVIGPEIDALRRFRTIGWYYFGGFARLREAALYRIESSATNG
;
A
#
# COMPACT_ATOMS: atom_id res chain seq x y z
N ILE A 1 3.73 -18.99 -19.82
CA ILE A 1 3.13 -17.76 -20.37
C ILE A 1 4.15 -17.18 -21.32
N GLU A 2 3.91 -17.34 -22.61
CA GLU A 2 4.82 -16.89 -23.65
C GLU A 2 4.75 -15.35 -23.74
N GLY A 3 5.88 -14.67 -23.59
CA GLY A 3 5.98 -13.21 -23.75
C GLY A 3 5.72 -12.35 -22.52
N ALA A 4 5.69 -12.90 -21.30
CA ALA A 4 5.63 -12.12 -20.09
C ALA A 4 7.04 -11.90 -19.50
N PHE A 5 7.38 -10.64 -19.18
CA PHE A 5 8.57 -10.30 -18.42
C PHE A 5 8.20 -10.06 -16.97
N ILE A 6 8.91 -10.71 -16.06
CA ILE A 6 8.75 -10.48 -14.62
C ILE A 6 9.91 -9.61 -14.16
N VAL A 7 9.60 -8.44 -13.63
CA VAL A 7 10.58 -7.51 -13.05
C VAL A 7 10.28 -7.35 -11.58
N GLU A 8 11.20 -7.77 -10.73
CA GLU A 8 11.14 -7.48 -9.30
C GLU A 8 11.73 -6.08 -9.04
N THR A 9 11.00 -5.26 -8.31
CA THR A 9 11.45 -3.93 -7.93
C THR A 9 11.00 -3.57 -6.52
N PRO A 10 11.90 -3.06 -5.67
CA PRO A 10 11.52 -2.55 -4.34
C PRO A 10 10.75 -1.23 -4.39
N ARG A 11 10.58 -0.64 -5.58
CA ARG A 11 9.92 0.66 -5.76
C ARG A 11 8.39 0.57 -5.89
N VAL A 12 7.84 -0.63 -6.00
CA VAL A 12 6.37 -0.78 -5.96
C VAL A 12 5.92 -0.58 -4.52
N LEU A 13 5.08 0.44 -4.30
CA LEU A 13 4.59 0.80 -2.98
C LEU A 13 3.79 -0.34 -2.36
N ASN A 14 4.19 -0.78 -1.18
CA ASN A 14 3.48 -1.77 -0.38
C ASN A 14 2.41 -1.06 0.47
N GLY A 15 1.13 -1.36 0.23
CA GLY A 15 0.03 -0.90 1.07
C GLY A 15 0.13 0.59 1.48
N LEU A 16 0.00 0.85 2.76
CA LEU A 16 0.18 2.18 3.38
C LEU A 16 1.65 2.56 3.64
N SER A 17 2.58 1.62 3.50
CA SER A 17 3.99 1.89 3.74
C SER A 17 4.67 2.48 2.50
N LEU A 18 5.16 3.70 2.62
CA LEU A 18 6.02 4.37 1.65
C LEU A 18 7.51 4.03 1.86
N ALA A 19 7.85 3.35 2.95
CA ALA A 19 9.22 3.03 3.33
C ALA A 19 9.40 1.53 3.54
N THR A 20 10.47 0.98 2.98
CA THR A 20 10.90 -0.40 3.22
C THR A 20 11.26 -0.58 4.70
N GLY A 21 10.68 -1.59 5.35
CA GLY A 21 10.99 -1.95 6.73
C GLY A 21 10.09 -1.32 7.80
N ILE A 22 9.07 -0.55 7.43
CA ILE A 22 8.06 -0.07 8.37
C ILE A 22 6.85 -0.99 8.27
N THR A 23 6.51 -1.64 9.37
CA THR A 23 5.24 -2.36 9.49
C THR A 23 4.12 -1.34 9.53
N PRO A 24 3.22 -1.31 8.54
CA PRO A 24 2.17 -0.30 8.53
C PRO A 24 1.24 -0.51 9.73
N THR A 25 1.03 0.55 10.48
CA THR A 25 0.18 0.56 11.66
C THR A 25 -0.86 1.66 11.52
N VAL A 26 -2.11 1.33 11.80
CA VAL A 26 -3.24 2.27 11.78
C VAL A 26 -3.94 2.27 13.13
N SER A 27 -4.27 3.45 13.64
CA SER A 27 -4.99 3.58 14.91
C SER A 27 -6.46 3.19 14.76
N ILE A 28 -6.99 2.52 15.78
CA ILE A 28 -8.40 2.15 15.91
C ILE A 28 -9.15 3.30 16.58
N THR A 29 -10.37 3.54 16.17
CA THR A 29 -11.28 4.52 16.79
C THR A 29 -12.55 3.91 17.34
N ASN A 30 -12.96 2.75 16.83
CA ASN A 30 -14.16 2.07 17.29
C ASN A 30 -14.07 0.57 17.07
N VAL A 31 -14.69 -0.18 17.96
CA VAL A 31 -14.82 -1.64 17.86
C VAL A 31 -16.24 -2.08 18.14
N ALA A 32 -16.66 -3.17 17.53
CA ALA A 32 -17.89 -3.87 17.80
C ALA A 32 -17.72 -5.37 17.57
N LEU A 33 -18.49 -6.19 18.25
CA LEU A 33 -18.58 -7.62 18.00
C LEU A 33 -20.07 -8.03 18.01
N THR A 34 -20.52 -8.53 16.89
CA THR A 34 -21.93 -8.94 16.75
C THR A 34 -21.99 -10.24 15.96
N THR A 35 -22.67 -11.22 16.51
CA THR A 35 -22.90 -12.54 15.87
C THR A 35 -21.60 -13.16 15.36
N ASN A 36 -20.57 -13.19 16.21
CA ASN A 36 -19.25 -13.74 15.91
C ASN A 36 -18.48 -13.01 14.78
N VAL A 37 -18.83 -11.77 14.52
CA VAL A 37 -18.11 -10.90 13.58
C VAL A 37 -17.61 -9.67 14.32
N ALA A 38 -16.31 -9.53 14.41
CA ALA A 38 -15.66 -8.33 14.90
C ALA A 38 -15.61 -7.27 13.79
N THR A 39 -16.03 -6.07 14.13
CA THR A 39 -15.97 -4.89 13.25
C THR A 39 -15.01 -3.87 13.84
N ILE A 40 -14.00 -3.50 13.09
CA ILE A 40 -12.96 -2.54 13.46
C ILE A 40 -13.08 -1.29 12.59
N THR A 41 -13.10 -0.13 13.23
CA THR A 41 -13.05 1.16 12.53
C THR A 41 -11.73 1.85 12.84
N THR A 42 -11.06 2.32 11.81
CA THR A 42 -9.75 2.96 11.88
C THR A 42 -9.87 4.48 11.71
N ALA A 43 -8.89 5.21 12.23
CA ALA A 43 -8.85 6.68 12.17
C ALA A 43 -8.66 7.22 10.74
N VAL A 44 -7.97 6.46 9.90
CA VAL A 44 -7.69 6.79 8.50
C VAL A 44 -7.94 5.58 7.61
N ALA A 45 -8.01 5.80 6.31
CA ALA A 45 -8.17 4.72 5.34
C ALA A 45 -7.04 3.70 5.49
N HIS A 46 -7.39 2.43 5.68
CA HIS A 46 -6.44 1.35 5.97
C HIS A 46 -5.88 0.67 4.72
N GLY A 47 -6.52 0.79 3.57
CA GLY A 47 -6.06 0.16 2.32
C GLY A 47 -6.01 -1.37 2.32
N LEU A 48 -6.68 -2.01 3.29
CA LEU A 48 -6.74 -3.46 3.44
C LEU A 48 -7.76 -4.08 2.48
N GLY A 49 -7.56 -5.34 2.14
CA GLY A 49 -8.46 -6.13 1.32
C GLY A 49 -8.92 -7.41 2.00
N VAL A 50 -9.97 -8.01 1.48
CA VAL A 50 -10.48 -9.31 1.94
C VAL A 50 -9.41 -10.39 1.78
N GLY A 51 -9.28 -11.26 2.79
CA GLY A 51 -8.29 -12.32 2.82
C GLY A 51 -6.93 -11.92 3.38
N GLN A 52 -6.68 -10.63 3.63
CA GLN A 52 -5.45 -10.20 4.28
C GLN A 52 -5.44 -10.54 5.77
N VAL A 53 -4.25 -10.76 6.30
CA VAL A 53 -4.04 -11.05 7.72
C VAL A 53 -3.53 -9.80 8.43
N VAL A 54 -4.16 -9.47 9.54
CA VAL A 54 -3.82 -8.31 10.38
C VAL A 54 -3.66 -8.75 11.83
N ALA A 55 -2.86 -8.01 12.57
CA ALA A 55 -2.84 -8.08 14.04
C ALA A 55 -3.60 -6.89 14.60
N VAL A 56 -4.51 -7.14 15.52
CA VAL A 56 -5.28 -6.14 16.28
C VAL A 56 -4.77 -6.18 17.70
N ALA A 57 -4.26 -5.07 18.20
CA ALA A 57 -3.62 -5.00 19.50
C ALA A 57 -3.99 -3.72 20.27
N ALA A 58 -3.79 -3.79 21.59
CA ALA A 58 -4.01 -2.67 22.50
C ALA A 58 -5.44 -2.11 22.49
N VAL A 59 -6.42 -2.93 22.14
CA VAL A 59 -7.84 -2.59 22.24
C VAL A 59 -8.29 -2.81 23.69
N THR A 60 -9.04 -1.85 24.23
CA THR A 60 -9.59 -1.94 25.62
C THR A 60 -10.52 -3.16 25.74
N ALA A 61 -11.34 -3.40 24.74
CA ALA A 61 -12.11 -4.63 24.60
C ALA A 61 -11.17 -5.80 24.21
N THR A 62 -10.38 -6.30 25.14
CA THR A 62 -9.27 -7.24 24.91
C THR A 62 -9.67 -8.50 24.15
N THR A 63 -10.94 -8.91 24.21
CA THR A 63 -11.48 -10.05 23.45
C THR A 63 -11.32 -9.88 21.95
N VAL A 64 -11.29 -8.63 21.45
CA VAL A 64 -11.16 -8.31 20.02
C VAL A 64 -9.70 -8.34 19.57
N ASN A 65 -8.73 -8.36 20.48
CA ASN A 65 -7.32 -8.47 20.13
C ASN A 65 -7.04 -9.81 19.42
N SER A 66 -6.26 -9.75 18.36
CA SER A 66 -5.85 -10.92 17.59
C SER A 66 -4.47 -10.72 17.00
N THR A 67 -3.64 -11.73 17.07
CA THR A 67 -2.31 -11.71 16.46
C THR A 67 -2.34 -12.02 14.95
N ALA A 68 -3.42 -12.65 14.47
CA ALA A 68 -3.55 -13.07 13.08
C ALA A 68 -5.02 -13.17 12.69
N ALA A 69 -5.71 -12.04 12.58
CA ALA A 69 -7.09 -11.97 12.10
C ALA A 69 -7.14 -11.93 10.58
N THR A 70 -7.85 -12.86 9.95
CA THR A 70 -8.09 -12.82 8.50
C THR A 70 -9.32 -11.96 8.20
N ILE A 71 -9.16 -10.96 7.36
CA ILE A 71 -10.23 -10.05 6.96
C ILE A 71 -11.27 -10.79 6.12
N VAL A 72 -12.53 -10.75 6.57
CA VAL A 72 -13.67 -11.36 5.88
C VAL A 72 -14.37 -10.37 4.96
N SER A 73 -14.51 -9.11 5.38
CA SER A 73 -15.09 -8.07 4.55
C SER A 73 -14.50 -6.69 4.83
N VAL A 74 -14.64 -5.78 3.88
CA VAL A 74 -14.21 -4.38 3.96
C VAL A 74 -15.39 -3.50 3.56
N PRO A 75 -16.29 -3.18 4.53
CA PRO A 75 -17.48 -2.38 4.27
C PRO A 75 -17.19 -0.94 3.82
N SER A 76 -16.08 -0.36 4.27
CA SER A 76 -15.62 0.97 3.87
C SER A 76 -14.09 1.07 3.86
N SER A 77 -13.55 2.18 3.39
CA SER A 77 -12.10 2.43 3.42
C SER A 77 -11.50 2.48 4.84
N THR A 78 -12.34 2.74 5.85
CA THR A 78 -11.93 2.83 7.25
C THR A 78 -12.48 1.70 8.12
N THR A 79 -13.25 0.75 7.57
CA THR A 79 -13.89 -0.32 8.35
C THR A 79 -13.63 -1.67 7.72
N PHE A 80 -13.20 -2.63 8.52
CA PHE A 80 -13.06 -4.02 8.11
C PHE A 80 -13.61 -4.96 9.17
N THR A 81 -13.88 -6.20 8.78
CA THR A 81 -14.41 -7.22 9.68
C THR A 81 -13.60 -8.50 9.61
N TYR A 82 -13.59 -9.24 10.71
CA TYR A 82 -13.04 -10.60 10.78
C TYR A 82 -13.90 -11.49 11.69
N ALA A 83 -13.79 -12.79 11.49
CA ALA A 83 -14.54 -13.77 12.28
C ALA A 83 -13.91 -13.91 13.68
N LEU A 84 -14.73 -13.80 14.73
CA LEU A 84 -14.32 -13.94 16.11
C LEU A 84 -15.47 -14.47 16.95
N THR A 85 -15.34 -15.68 17.46
CA THR A 85 -16.35 -16.28 18.32
C THR A 85 -16.18 -15.81 19.76
N ALA A 86 -17.02 -14.89 20.19
CA ALA A 86 -17.06 -14.37 21.55
C ALA A 86 -18.40 -13.68 21.84
N SER A 87 -18.61 -13.26 23.11
CA SER A 87 -19.80 -12.50 23.50
C SER A 87 -19.88 -11.17 22.75
N ASN A 88 -21.10 -10.77 22.37
CA ASN A 88 -21.34 -9.54 21.67
C ASN A 88 -20.83 -8.32 22.46
N ILE A 89 -20.22 -7.39 21.73
CA ILE A 89 -19.77 -6.09 22.23
C ILE A 89 -20.48 -5.03 21.39
N SER A 90 -21.29 -4.20 22.05
CA SER A 90 -21.90 -3.05 21.39
C SER A 90 -20.82 -2.13 20.82
N SER A 91 -21.14 -1.44 19.73
CA SER A 91 -20.21 -0.46 19.13
C SER A 91 -19.76 0.56 20.18
N VAL A 92 -18.47 0.61 20.43
CA VAL A 92 -17.85 1.46 21.45
C VAL A 92 -16.59 2.10 20.88
N ALA A 93 -16.39 3.38 21.23
CA ALA A 93 -15.13 4.06 20.94
C ALA A 93 -13.99 3.38 21.69
N ASP A 94 -12.93 3.07 21.01
CA ASP A 94 -11.78 2.38 21.54
C ASP A 94 -10.48 2.93 20.96
N THR A 95 -9.38 2.64 21.62
CA THR A 95 -8.04 2.97 21.16
C THR A 95 -7.26 1.68 21.00
N GLY A 96 -6.52 1.58 19.94
CA GLY A 96 -5.71 0.41 19.66
C GLY A 96 -5.02 0.57 18.33
N THR A 97 -4.36 -0.47 17.90
CA THR A 97 -3.63 -0.47 16.65
C THR A 97 -3.95 -1.70 15.82
N VAL A 98 -4.09 -1.47 14.54
CA VAL A 98 -4.06 -2.53 13.52
C VAL A 98 -2.69 -2.51 12.88
N THR A 99 -2.00 -3.63 12.95
CA THR A 99 -0.72 -3.84 12.29
C THR A 99 -0.91 -4.89 11.21
N PHE A 100 -0.44 -4.63 10.02
CA PHE A 100 -0.56 -5.58 8.92
C PHE A 100 0.78 -5.85 8.27
N THR A 101 0.98 -7.08 7.84
CA THR A 101 2.16 -7.50 7.11
C THR A 101 2.17 -6.84 5.74
N ASN A 102 3.36 -6.63 5.21
CA ASN A 102 3.57 -6.02 3.90
C ASN A 102 2.65 -6.67 2.86
N ASN A 103 1.91 -5.83 2.16
CA ASN A 103 1.12 -6.26 1.02
C ASN A 103 2.01 -6.15 -0.22
N TYR A 104 2.37 -7.29 -0.78
CA TYR A 104 3.16 -7.34 -2.01
C TYR A 104 2.24 -7.12 -3.20
N ARG A 105 2.63 -6.20 -4.06
CA ARG A 105 1.87 -5.86 -5.25
C ARG A 105 2.64 -6.27 -6.48
N ALA A 106 1.99 -7.02 -7.35
CA ALA A 106 2.43 -7.25 -8.71
C ALA A 106 1.52 -6.47 -9.67
N ILE A 107 2.13 -5.80 -10.62
CA ILE A 107 1.42 -5.09 -11.68
C ILE A 107 1.63 -5.88 -12.97
N VAL A 108 0.53 -6.30 -13.56
CA VAL A 108 0.53 -6.93 -14.89
C VAL A 108 0.05 -5.91 -15.90
N ALA A 109 0.95 -5.48 -16.77
CA ALA A 109 0.64 -4.54 -17.85
C ALA A 109 0.64 -5.29 -19.18
N GLY A 110 -0.49 -5.28 -19.83
CA GLY A 110 -0.63 -5.78 -21.20
C GLY A 110 -0.22 -4.71 -22.22
N ARG A 111 -0.33 -5.08 -23.48
CA ARG A 111 -0.08 -4.15 -24.59
C ARG A 111 -1.02 -2.94 -24.50
N GLU A 112 -0.47 -1.74 -24.68
CA GLU A 112 -1.21 -0.47 -24.63
C GLU A 112 -1.81 -0.12 -23.24
N ALA A 113 -1.32 -0.74 -22.15
CA ALA A 113 -1.78 -0.42 -20.81
C ALA A 113 -1.35 0.98 -20.37
N LEU A 114 -0.12 1.36 -20.69
CA LEU A 114 0.51 2.63 -20.32
C LEU A 114 1.08 3.30 -21.57
N ALA A 115 1.02 4.61 -21.60
CA ALA A 115 1.71 5.44 -22.58
C ALA A 115 2.61 6.45 -21.90
N GLU A 116 3.73 6.68 -22.52
CA GLU A 116 4.61 7.80 -22.24
C GLU A 116 4.48 8.81 -23.38
N ALA A 117 4.18 10.05 -23.04
CA ALA A 117 4.25 11.17 -23.94
C ALA A 117 5.50 11.98 -23.61
N GLN A 118 6.43 12.04 -24.54
CA GLN A 118 7.70 12.71 -24.35
C GLN A 118 7.77 13.89 -25.31
N ALA A 119 7.79 15.10 -24.76
CA ALA A 119 7.92 16.33 -25.54
C ALA A 119 9.39 16.76 -25.70
N ALA A 120 10.24 16.41 -24.72
CA ALA A 120 11.68 16.57 -24.82
C ALA A 120 12.37 15.36 -24.20
N ASP A 121 13.36 14.84 -24.90
CA ASP A 121 14.19 13.73 -24.42
C ASP A 121 15.05 14.15 -23.24
N ILE A 122 15.51 13.16 -22.46
CA ILE A 122 16.46 13.41 -21.38
C ILE A 122 17.72 14.03 -21.99
N SER A 123 17.95 15.28 -21.66
CA SER A 123 19.10 16.04 -22.15
C SER A 123 19.96 16.52 -20.99
N THR A 124 21.25 16.35 -21.15
CA THR A 124 22.24 16.83 -20.19
C THR A 124 22.82 18.13 -20.68
N VAL A 125 22.75 19.16 -19.84
CA VAL A 125 23.36 20.49 -20.13
C VAL A 125 24.56 20.66 -19.22
N ILE A 126 25.70 20.87 -19.83
CA ILE A 126 26.93 21.19 -19.11
C ILE A 126 27.11 22.70 -19.19
N GLY A 127 27.08 23.37 -18.05
CA GLY A 127 27.25 24.79 -17.93
C GLY A 127 28.73 25.25 -18.12
N PRO A 128 28.95 26.55 -18.22
CA PRO A 128 30.31 27.11 -18.27
C PRO A 128 31.07 26.87 -16.98
N GLU A 129 32.34 27.01 -17.03
CA GLU A 129 33.21 27.01 -15.86
C GLU A 129 32.90 28.21 -14.97
N ILE A 130 32.59 27.96 -13.70
CA ILE A 130 32.18 28.98 -12.72
C ILE A 130 33.30 29.40 -11.77
N ASP A 131 34.48 28.77 -11.88
CA ASP A 131 35.64 29.05 -11.04
C ASP A 131 36.82 29.56 -11.92
N ALA A 132 37.53 30.57 -11.43
CA ALA A 132 38.75 31.13 -12.06
C ALA A 132 39.85 30.06 -12.26
N LEU A 133 39.86 29.01 -11.48
CA LEU A 133 40.79 27.87 -11.61
C LEU A 133 40.22 26.73 -12.48
N ARG A 134 39.06 26.94 -13.12
CA ARG A 134 38.41 25.99 -14.04
C ARG A 134 38.15 24.60 -13.47
N ARG A 135 37.92 24.51 -12.15
CA ARG A 135 37.73 23.24 -11.44
C ARG A 135 36.28 22.78 -11.39
N PHE A 136 35.34 23.71 -11.47
CA PHE A 136 33.92 23.42 -11.26
C PHE A 136 33.07 23.78 -12.48
N ARG A 137 32.20 22.85 -12.87
CA ARG A 137 31.16 23.05 -13.90
C ARG A 137 29.83 22.64 -13.35
N THR A 138 28.77 23.32 -13.70
CA THR A 138 27.41 22.90 -13.41
C THR A 138 26.97 21.90 -14.46
N ILE A 139 26.37 20.79 -13.98
CA ILE A 139 25.74 19.78 -14.83
C ILE A 139 24.26 19.74 -14.42
N GLY A 140 23.40 20.02 -15.38
CA GLY A 140 21.96 19.90 -15.24
C GLY A 140 21.40 18.87 -16.21
N TRP A 141 20.28 18.31 -15.89
CA TRP A 141 19.50 17.50 -16.82
C TRP A 141 18.04 17.93 -16.75
N TYR A 142 17.34 17.76 -17.84
CA TYR A 142 15.90 17.98 -17.89
C TYR A 142 15.22 16.88 -18.70
N TYR A 143 13.99 16.63 -18.32
CA TYR A 143 13.06 15.76 -19.03
C TYR A 143 11.71 16.46 -19.06
N PHE A 144 11.06 16.45 -20.19
CA PHE A 144 9.72 16.99 -20.33
C PHE A 144 8.81 15.95 -20.96
N GLY A 145 8.03 15.31 -20.13
CA GLY A 145 7.12 14.25 -20.54
C GLY A 145 6.12 13.89 -19.45
N GLY A 146 5.24 12.97 -19.76
CA GLY A 146 4.24 12.49 -18.83
C GLY A 146 3.85 11.05 -19.15
N PHE A 147 3.31 10.39 -18.13
CA PHE A 147 2.79 9.04 -18.25
C PHE A 147 1.27 9.06 -18.10
N ALA A 148 0.58 8.28 -18.89
CA ALA A 148 -0.85 8.12 -18.81
C ALA A 148 -1.25 6.65 -18.94
N ARG A 149 -2.33 6.27 -18.26
CA ARG A 149 -2.97 4.98 -18.46
C ARG A 149 -3.86 5.09 -19.70
N LEU A 150 -3.56 4.31 -20.72
CA LEU A 150 -4.31 4.30 -21.98
C LEU A 150 -5.47 3.33 -21.93
N ARG A 151 -5.20 2.11 -21.45
CA ARG A 151 -6.20 1.04 -21.49
C ARG A 151 -6.31 0.39 -20.11
N GLU A 152 -7.39 0.70 -19.40
CA GLU A 152 -7.60 0.17 -18.05
C GLU A 152 -7.75 -1.35 -18.02
N ALA A 153 -8.45 -1.93 -19.00
CA ALA A 153 -8.64 -3.37 -19.11
C ALA A 153 -7.36 -4.17 -19.37
N ALA A 154 -6.25 -3.50 -19.71
CA ALA A 154 -4.94 -4.13 -19.92
C ALA A 154 -3.99 -3.95 -18.73
N LEU A 155 -4.44 -3.36 -17.63
CA LEU A 155 -3.64 -3.12 -16.43
C LEU A 155 -4.30 -3.83 -15.24
N TYR A 156 -3.64 -4.83 -14.69
CA TYR A 156 -4.11 -5.57 -13.53
C TYR A 156 -3.15 -5.44 -12.36
N ARG A 157 -3.70 -5.28 -11.17
CA ARG A 157 -2.97 -5.29 -9.92
C ARG A 157 -3.30 -6.58 -9.17
N ILE A 158 -2.28 -7.33 -8.83
CA ILE A 158 -2.37 -8.52 -7.98
C ILE A 158 -1.79 -8.13 -6.63
N GLU A 159 -2.53 -8.36 -5.56
CA GLU A 159 -2.07 -8.13 -4.20
C GLU A 159 -1.98 -9.46 -3.47
N SER A 160 -0.89 -9.68 -2.79
CA SER A 160 -0.63 -10.87 -1.98
C SER A 160 -0.03 -10.46 -0.64
N SER A 161 -0.53 -11.02 0.43
CA SER A 161 0.15 -10.96 1.73
C SER A 161 1.01 -12.21 1.87
N ALA A 162 2.31 -12.06 1.97
CA ALA A 162 3.20 -13.15 2.32
C ALA A 162 3.62 -13.00 3.77
N THR A 163 3.47 -14.06 4.55
CA THR A 163 4.25 -14.23 5.78
C THR A 163 5.59 -14.78 5.35
N ASN A 164 6.66 -14.03 5.58
CA ASN A 164 7.99 -14.60 5.50
C ASN A 164 8.06 -15.69 6.55
N GLY A 165 8.19 -16.95 6.09
CA GLY A 165 8.46 -18.08 6.94
C GLY A 165 9.87 -18.03 7.53
#